data_6071204fde5b0fd8c843f649315103d0
#
_entry.id   6071204fde5b0fd8c843f649315103d0
#
_cell.length_a   1.000
_cell.length_b   1.000
_cell.length_c   1.000
_cell.angle_alpha   90.00
_cell.angle_beta   90.00
_cell.angle_gamma   90.00
#
_symmetry.space_group_name_H-M   'P 1'
#
loop_
_entity.id
_entity.type
_entity.pdbx_description
1 polymer ?
#
loop_
_entity_poly.entity_id
_entity_poly.type
_entity_poly.pdbx_seq_one_letter_code
_entity_poly.pdbx_strand_id
1 'polypeptide(L)'
;HEQGALNGVFHYLDDILVYDVNTRDNVLNCRMRIDGTTLSPDFWNAGAVGHTADILTAFKNGYISGWKTSPETFIGVRSEMLWMSSYLANAICVKGQYDVTITLPTPPPGTYEIRLGYVAGAERGVVQVYLNNDPCGIPIDLRVYAGDPTIGVIIDAANEEEDLANDKALHNRGYMRGMDS
;
A
#
# COMPACT_ATOMS: atom_id res chain seq x y z
N HIS A 1 -7.32 -8.90 -27.29
CA HIS A 1 -7.07 -7.58 -27.87
C HIS A 1 -7.57 -6.52 -26.89
N GLU A 2 -6.65 -5.65 -26.45
CA GLU A 2 -7.01 -4.50 -25.62
C GLU A 2 -7.67 -3.44 -26.50
N GLN A 3 -8.78 -2.92 -26.06
CA GLN A 3 -9.47 -1.79 -26.69
C GLN A 3 -9.43 -0.60 -25.74
N GLY A 4 -9.01 0.55 -26.26
CA GLY A 4 -8.95 1.77 -25.48
C GLY A 4 -10.34 2.40 -25.29
N ALA A 5 -10.63 2.84 -24.09
CA ALA A 5 -11.74 3.75 -23.78
C ALA A 5 -11.16 5.09 -23.31
N LEU A 6 -11.98 6.15 -23.27
CA LEU A 6 -11.50 7.50 -22.87
C LEU A 6 -10.90 7.54 -21.45
N ASN A 7 -11.31 6.64 -20.57
CA ASN A 7 -10.93 6.59 -19.16
C ASN A 7 -10.46 5.22 -18.70
N GLY A 8 -10.06 4.34 -19.61
CA GLY A 8 -9.60 3.00 -19.27
C GLY A 8 -9.43 2.11 -20.48
N VAL A 9 -9.37 0.82 -20.22
CA VAL A 9 -9.33 -0.24 -21.25
C VAL A 9 -10.49 -1.20 -21.01
N PHE A 10 -10.99 -1.81 -22.10
CA PHE A 10 -11.95 -2.89 -21.98
C PHE A 10 -11.48 -4.09 -22.80
N HIS A 11 -11.88 -5.27 -22.34
CA HIS A 11 -11.53 -6.52 -22.96
C HIS A 11 -12.80 -7.23 -23.45
N TYR A 12 -12.75 -7.76 -24.66
CA TYR A 12 -13.77 -8.68 -25.11
C TYR A 12 -13.53 -10.05 -24.48
N LEU A 13 -14.57 -10.65 -24.00
CA LEU A 13 -14.57 -12.01 -23.45
C LEU A 13 -15.30 -12.92 -24.43
N ASP A 14 -14.72 -14.08 -24.69
CA ASP A 14 -15.32 -15.08 -25.55
C ASP A 14 -16.39 -15.91 -24.85
N ASP A 15 -16.44 -15.81 -23.51
CA ASP A 15 -17.39 -16.54 -22.65
C ASP A 15 -17.70 -15.76 -21.36
N ILE A 16 -18.68 -16.24 -20.61
CA ILE A 16 -19.04 -15.68 -19.30
C ILE A 16 -17.94 -16.05 -18.29
N LEU A 17 -17.47 -15.07 -17.54
CA LEU A 17 -16.56 -15.32 -16.40
C LEU A 17 -17.34 -16.07 -15.30
N VAL A 18 -17.09 -17.37 -15.20
CA VAL A 18 -17.72 -18.23 -14.18
C VAL A 18 -16.86 -18.20 -12.91
N TYR A 19 -17.48 -17.86 -11.78
CA TYR A 19 -16.86 -17.98 -10.48
C TYR A 19 -17.03 -19.41 -9.96
N ASP A 20 -16.15 -20.30 -10.38
CA ASP A 20 -16.10 -21.68 -9.92
C ASP A 20 -15.09 -21.87 -8.75
N VAL A 21 -15.03 -23.10 -8.24
CA VAL A 21 -14.12 -23.44 -7.12
C VAL A 21 -12.66 -23.21 -7.49
N ASN A 22 -12.25 -23.52 -8.71
CA ASN A 22 -10.86 -23.34 -9.16
C ASN A 22 -10.52 -21.85 -9.28
N THR A 23 -11.41 -21.04 -9.85
CA THR A 23 -11.24 -19.59 -9.95
C THR A 23 -11.18 -18.98 -8.56
N ARG A 24 -12.06 -19.37 -7.65
CA ARG A 24 -12.05 -18.93 -6.26
C ARG A 24 -10.74 -19.27 -5.58
N ASP A 25 -10.29 -20.51 -5.66
CA ASP A 25 -9.09 -20.98 -4.96
C ASP A 25 -7.82 -20.32 -5.52
N ASN A 26 -7.76 -20.12 -6.83
CA ASN A 26 -6.66 -19.37 -7.46
C ASN A 26 -6.66 -17.90 -7.05
N VAL A 27 -7.82 -17.25 -7.01
CA VAL A 27 -7.94 -15.85 -6.59
C VAL A 27 -7.62 -15.69 -5.10
N LEU A 28 -8.14 -16.59 -4.25
CA LEU A 28 -7.90 -16.52 -2.79
C LEU A 28 -6.46 -16.86 -2.40
N ASN A 29 -5.77 -17.66 -3.20
CA ASN A 29 -4.35 -17.95 -2.99
C ASN A 29 -3.41 -16.91 -3.62
N CYS A 30 -3.95 -15.95 -4.37
CA CYS A 30 -3.17 -14.88 -4.94
C CYS A 30 -3.11 -13.67 -4.01
N ARG A 31 -1.93 -13.04 -3.97
CA ARG A 31 -1.78 -11.76 -3.30
C ARG A 31 -2.61 -10.70 -4.02
N MET A 32 -3.56 -10.08 -3.33
CA MET A 32 -4.20 -8.86 -3.80
C MET A 32 -3.37 -7.65 -3.35
N ARG A 33 -2.91 -6.88 -4.32
CA ARG A 33 -2.18 -5.63 -4.05
C ARG A 33 -3.06 -4.47 -4.48
N ILE A 34 -3.27 -3.53 -3.58
CA ILE A 34 -4.08 -2.34 -3.80
C ILE A 34 -3.17 -1.14 -3.61
N ASP A 35 -3.02 -0.34 -4.65
CA ASP A 35 -2.39 0.96 -4.53
C ASP A 35 -3.38 1.96 -3.92
N GLY A 36 -2.91 2.75 -2.95
CA GLY A 36 -3.78 3.73 -2.28
C GLY A 36 -4.38 4.75 -3.23
N THR A 37 -3.68 5.12 -4.30
CA THR A 37 -4.18 6.10 -5.28
C THR A 37 -5.28 5.54 -6.17
N THR A 38 -5.46 4.22 -6.23
CA THR A 38 -6.57 3.60 -6.97
C THR A 38 -7.87 3.56 -6.16
N LEU A 39 -7.82 3.89 -4.86
CA LEU A 39 -8.97 3.86 -3.97
C LEU A 39 -9.88 5.10 -4.08
N SER A 40 -9.46 6.11 -4.84
CA SER A 40 -10.34 7.22 -5.21
C SER A 40 -9.95 7.76 -6.59
N PRO A 41 -10.93 8.00 -7.47
CA PRO A 41 -10.67 8.60 -8.78
C PRO A 41 -10.13 10.02 -8.69
N ASP A 42 -10.29 10.70 -7.56
CA ASP A 42 -9.88 12.08 -7.39
C ASP A 42 -8.37 12.28 -7.49
N PHE A 43 -7.58 11.28 -7.10
CA PHE A 43 -6.13 11.32 -7.27
C PHE A 43 -5.72 11.40 -8.75
N TRP A 44 -6.42 10.67 -9.60
CA TRP A 44 -6.18 10.65 -11.05
C TRP A 44 -6.77 11.88 -11.72
N ASN A 45 -7.99 12.27 -11.38
CA ASN A 45 -8.67 13.44 -11.93
C ASN A 45 -7.94 14.75 -11.61
N ALA A 46 -7.28 14.80 -10.44
CA ALA A 46 -6.44 15.93 -10.05
C ALA A 46 -5.04 15.90 -10.70
N GLY A 47 -4.73 14.88 -11.49
CA GLY A 47 -3.41 14.73 -12.08
C GLY A 47 -2.29 14.49 -11.06
N ALA A 48 -2.58 13.87 -9.92
CA ALA A 48 -1.61 13.65 -8.85
C ALA A 48 -0.72 12.41 -9.08
N VAL A 49 -1.03 11.60 -10.06
CA VAL A 49 -0.33 10.35 -10.40
C VAL A 49 0.15 10.36 -11.85
N GLY A 50 1.09 9.49 -12.18
CA GLY A 50 1.60 9.37 -13.54
C GLY A 50 2.59 10.45 -13.96
N HIS A 51 3.18 11.19 -13.03
CA HIS A 51 4.24 12.13 -13.33
C HIS A 51 5.58 11.43 -13.55
N THR A 52 6.43 12.05 -14.35
CA THR A 52 7.81 11.61 -14.61
C THR A 52 8.84 12.38 -13.76
N ALA A 53 8.38 13.14 -12.77
CA ALA A 53 9.20 13.91 -11.85
C ALA A 53 8.67 13.76 -10.41
N ASP A 54 9.55 13.94 -9.41
CA ASP A 54 9.18 13.91 -8.01
C ASP A 54 8.31 15.12 -7.65
N ILE A 55 7.00 14.93 -7.74
CA ILE A 55 5.99 15.97 -7.49
C ILE A 55 5.12 15.55 -6.31
N LEU A 56 4.93 16.48 -5.36
CA LEU A 56 3.96 16.35 -4.27
C LEU A 56 2.72 17.17 -4.59
N THR A 57 1.61 16.49 -4.86
CA THR A 57 0.29 17.11 -5.02
C THR A 57 -0.46 17.03 -3.70
N ALA A 58 -0.80 18.19 -3.13
CA ALA A 58 -1.53 18.31 -1.87
C ALA A 58 -3.04 18.45 -2.09
N PHE A 59 -3.82 17.84 -1.24
CA PHE A 59 -5.27 17.87 -1.28
C PHE A 59 -5.86 18.60 -0.07
N LYS A 60 -6.90 19.37 -0.31
CA LYS A 60 -7.69 19.96 0.77
C LYS A 60 -8.45 18.86 1.50
N ASN A 61 -8.63 19.06 2.81
CA ASN A 61 -9.44 18.14 3.60
C ASN A 61 -10.86 18.01 3.01
N GLY A 62 -11.36 16.76 2.94
CA GLY A 62 -12.64 16.44 2.35
C GLY A 62 -12.70 16.44 0.81
N TYR A 63 -11.57 16.67 0.12
CA TYR A 63 -11.54 16.64 -1.34
C TYR A 63 -11.62 15.21 -1.89
N ILE A 64 -10.98 14.25 -1.23
CA ILE A 64 -10.88 12.87 -1.73
C ILE A 64 -12.16 12.11 -1.40
N SER A 65 -12.92 11.73 -2.41
CA SER A 65 -14.13 10.95 -2.28
C SER A 65 -13.85 9.55 -1.73
N GLY A 66 -14.73 9.08 -0.85
CA GLY A 66 -14.59 7.78 -0.17
C GLY A 66 -13.59 7.76 0.98
N TRP A 67 -12.89 8.88 1.25
CA TRP A 67 -12.00 9.04 2.38
C TRP A 67 -12.59 9.96 3.44
N LYS A 68 -12.47 9.56 4.70
CA LYS A 68 -12.83 10.42 5.84
C LYS A 68 -11.55 10.76 6.58
N THR A 69 -11.36 12.04 6.90
CA THR A 69 -10.16 12.55 7.53
C THR A 69 -10.51 13.51 8.66
N SER A 70 -9.68 13.53 9.72
CA SER A 70 -9.76 14.58 10.73
C SER A 70 -9.35 15.93 10.14
N PRO A 71 -9.79 17.06 10.74
CA PRO A 71 -9.45 18.40 10.25
C PRO A 71 -7.94 18.69 10.17
N GLU A 72 -7.16 18.11 11.06
CA GLU A 72 -5.71 18.27 11.16
C GLU A 72 -4.94 17.36 10.19
N THR A 73 -5.63 16.52 9.44
CA THR A 73 -5.01 15.60 8.49
C THR A 73 -4.63 16.32 7.20
N PHE A 74 -3.37 16.27 6.87
CA PHE A 74 -2.88 16.61 5.52
C PHE A 74 -2.80 15.33 4.69
N ILE A 75 -3.32 15.37 3.47
CA ILE A 75 -3.15 14.32 2.47
C ILE A 75 -2.44 14.89 1.25
N GLY A 76 -1.44 14.17 0.76
CA GLY A 76 -0.80 14.44 -0.51
C GLY A 76 -0.44 13.16 -1.22
N VAL A 77 -0.26 13.23 -2.53
CA VAL A 77 0.33 12.16 -3.33
C VAL A 77 1.68 12.63 -3.83
N ARG A 78 2.69 11.84 -3.57
CA ARG A 78 4.02 12.00 -4.14
C ARG A 78 4.20 10.98 -5.25
N SER A 79 4.49 11.43 -6.44
CA SER A 79 4.74 10.59 -7.61
C SER A 79 6.19 10.68 -8.03
N GLU A 80 6.66 9.66 -8.75
CA GLU A 80 8.00 9.55 -9.31
C GLU A 80 9.12 9.81 -8.30
N MET A 81 9.11 9.03 -7.22
CA MET A 81 10.18 9.12 -6.22
C MET A 81 11.43 8.40 -6.71
N LEU A 82 12.36 9.14 -7.29
CA LEU A 82 13.59 8.62 -7.88
C LEU A 82 14.52 7.89 -6.89
N TRP A 83 14.32 8.10 -5.60
CA TRP A 83 15.14 7.55 -4.52
C TRP A 83 14.48 6.39 -3.77
N MET A 84 13.30 5.97 -4.22
CA MET A 84 12.52 4.96 -3.53
C MET A 84 11.62 4.18 -4.50
N SER A 85 11.76 2.86 -4.50
CA SER A 85 10.83 2.00 -5.20
C SER A 85 9.49 1.97 -4.47
N SER A 86 8.42 2.31 -5.18
CA SER A 86 7.05 2.16 -4.70
C SER A 86 6.21 1.47 -5.76
N TYR A 87 5.18 0.78 -5.33
CA TYR A 87 4.23 0.17 -6.26
C TYR A 87 3.53 1.27 -7.06
N LEU A 88 3.54 1.20 -8.37
CA LEU A 88 3.05 2.21 -9.32
C LEU A 88 3.77 3.59 -9.21
N ALA A 89 5.01 3.64 -8.70
CA ALA A 89 5.83 4.85 -8.63
C ALA A 89 5.14 6.04 -7.94
N ASN A 90 4.30 5.79 -6.96
CA ASN A 90 3.65 6.84 -6.17
C ASN A 90 3.49 6.44 -4.70
N ALA A 91 3.28 7.42 -3.82
CA ALA A 91 2.98 7.17 -2.42
C ALA A 91 2.01 8.23 -1.87
N ILE A 92 1.09 7.78 -1.03
CA ILE A 92 0.22 8.67 -0.29
C ILE A 92 0.96 9.15 0.96
N CYS A 93 1.07 10.45 1.10
CA CYS A 93 1.65 11.11 2.25
C CYS A 93 0.53 11.60 3.17
N VAL A 94 0.54 11.15 4.40
CA VAL A 94 -0.39 11.60 5.44
C VAL A 94 0.42 12.27 6.55
N LYS A 95 0.04 13.48 6.96
CA LYS A 95 0.75 14.26 7.98
C LYS A 95 -0.20 14.87 8.99
N GLY A 96 0.33 15.24 10.15
CA GLY A 96 -0.40 15.84 11.27
C GLY A 96 -0.82 14.80 12.31
N GLN A 97 -1.74 15.17 13.17
CA GLN A 97 -2.47 14.23 14.03
C GLN A 97 -3.58 13.60 13.18
N TYR A 98 -3.20 12.64 12.35
CA TYR A 98 -4.09 12.13 11.34
C TYR A 98 -4.98 11.00 11.86
N ASP A 99 -6.24 11.06 11.45
CA ASP A 99 -7.19 9.97 11.46
C ASP A 99 -7.75 9.87 10.04
N VAL A 100 -7.53 8.73 9.40
CA VAL A 100 -7.92 8.49 8.01
C VAL A 100 -8.68 7.19 7.91
N THR A 101 -9.91 7.27 7.47
CA THR A 101 -10.73 6.09 7.15
C THR A 101 -10.88 5.95 5.64
N ILE A 102 -10.57 4.78 5.13
CA ILE A 102 -10.61 4.44 3.70
C ILE A 102 -11.51 3.24 3.50
N THR A 103 -12.39 3.29 2.49
CA THR A 103 -13.16 2.11 2.09
C THR A 103 -12.37 1.30 1.09
N LEU A 104 -12.10 0.04 1.45
CA LEU A 104 -11.45 -0.91 0.55
C LEU A 104 -12.48 -1.64 -0.33
N PRO A 105 -12.09 -2.07 -1.54
CA PRO A 105 -12.89 -3.00 -2.32
C PRO A 105 -13.17 -4.25 -1.51
N THR A 106 -14.39 -4.76 -1.60
CA THR A 106 -14.80 -5.99 -0.89
C THR A 106 -14.08 -7.19 -1.51
N PRO A 107 -13.21 -7.89 -0.76
CA PRO A 107 -12.59 -9.11 -1.26
C PRO A 107 -13.61 -10.27 -1.27
N PRO A 108 -13.35 -11.33 -2.04
CA PRO A 108 -14.11 -12.57 -1.93
C PRO A 108 -14.13 -13.10 -0.49
N PRO A 109 -15.16 -13.86 -0.08
CA PRO A 109 -15.21 -14.46 1.26
C PRO A 109 -13.97 -15.31 1.54
N GLY A 110 -13.31 -15.10 2.69
CA GLY A 110 -12.10 -15.83 3.04
C GLY A 110 -11.41 -15.27 4.28
N THR A 111 -10.28 -15.88 4.63
CA THR A 111 -9.39 -15.40 5.69
C THR A 111 -8.20 -14.71 5.03
N TYR A 112 -7.92 -13.48 5.45
CA TYR A 112 -6.89 -12.65 4.84
C TYR A 112 -5.87 -12.19 5.88
N GLU A 113 -4.62 -12.16 5.48
CA GLU A 113 -3.58 -11.40 6.15
C GLU A 113 -3.51 -10.02 5.51
N ILE A 114 -3.63 -8.97 6.32
CA ILE A 114 -3.54 -7.58 5.86
C ILE A 114 -2.11 -7.10 6.04
N ARG A 115 -1.55 -6.56 4.97
CA ARG A 115 -0.20 -5.99 4.95
C ARG A 115 -0.27 -4.55 4.51
N LEU A 116 0.34 -3.66 5.30
CA LEU A 116 0.49 -2.24 4.97
C LEU A 116 1.88 -2.02 4.39
N GLY A 117 1.96 -1.64 3.11
CA GLY A 117 3.20 -1.15 2.52
C GLY A 117 3.46 0.30 2.91
N TYR A 118 4.65 0.59 3.43
CA TYR A 118 5.04 1.94 3.81
C TYR A 118 6.55 2.14 3.63
N VAL A 119 6.95 3.39 3.63
CA VAL A 119 8.36 3.77 3.64
C VAL A 119 8.75 4.16 5.05
N ALA A 120 9.69 3.43 5.61
CA ALA A 120 10.26 3.75 6.91
C ALA A 120 11.18 4.98 6.82
N GLY A 121 11.23 5.76 7.89
CA GLY A 121 12.13 6.91 7.97
C GLY A 121 12.01 7.65 9.30
N ALA A 122 13.09 8.32 9.71
CA ALA A 122 13.19 8.97 11.02
C ALA A 122 12.10 10.04 11.25
N GLU A 123 11.59 10.65 10.19
CA GLU A 123 10.53 11.66 10.23
C GLU A 123 9.10 11.08 10.24
N ARG A 124 8.98 9.76 10.26
CA ARG A 124 7.69 9.06 10.32
C ARG A 124 7.16 9.02 11.76
N GLY A 125 5.88 8.69 11.88
CA GLY A 125 5.19 8.56 13.16
C GLY A 125 4.93 7.13 13.59
N VAL A 126 4.11 7.01 14.62
CA VAL A 126 3.52 5.74 15.06
C VAL A 126 2.06 5.72 14.65
N VAL A 127 1.60 4.61 14.08
CA VAL A 127 0.24 4.46 13.59
C VAL A 127 -0.46 3.27 14.24
N GLN A 128 -1.73 3.41 14.55
CA GLN A 128 -2.61 2.28 14.87
C GLN A 128 -3.49 2.02 13.65
N VAL A 129 -3.45 0.79 13.17
CA VAL A 129 -4.33 0.34 12.08
C VAL A 129 -5.60 -0.26 12.67
N TYR A 130 -6.73 0.03 12.04
CA TYR A 130 -8.03 -0.53 12.38
C TYR A 130 -8.66 -1.17 11.14
N LEU A 131 -9.40 -2.23 11.33
CA LEU A 131 -10.26 -2.83 10.33
C LEU A 131 -11.69 -2.90 10.88
N ASN A 132 -12.63 -2.25 10.20
CA ASN A 132 -14.02 -2.14 10.67
C ASN A 132 -14.16 -1.65 12.12
N ASN A 133 -13.30 -0.71 12.54
CA ASN A 133 -13.15 -0.16 13.89
C ASN A 133 -12.47 -1.08 14.93
N ASP A 134 -12.09 -2.29 14.57
CA ASP A 134 -11.31 -3.17 15.43
C ASP A 134 -9.81 -2.91 15.24
N PRO A 135 -9.02 -2.76 16.32
CA PRO A 135 -7.58 -2.54 16.20
C PRO A 135 -6.88 -3.79 15.63
N CYS A 136 -6.04 -3.60 14.63
CA CYS A 136 -5.21 -4.64 14.04
C CYS A 136 -3.84 -4.65 14.70
N GLY A 137 -3.61 -5.56 15.64
CA GLY A 137 -2.34 -5.67 16.33
C GLY A 137 -2.00 -4.47 17.21
N ILE A 138 -0.71 -4.33 17.52
CA ILE A 138 -0.17 -3.19 18.28
C ILE A 138 0.16 -2.03 17.32
N PRO A 139 0.28 -0.78 17.83
CA PRO A 139 0.73 0.34 17.02
C PRO A 139 2.06 0.06 16.32
N ILE A 140 2.16 0.46 15.06
CA ILE A 140 3.34 0.27 14.21
C ILE A 140 4.18 1.53 14.27
N ASP A 141 5.45 1.40 14.61
CA ASP A 141 6.42 2.49 14.53
C ASP A 141 7.02 2.53 13.12
N LEU A 142 6.58 3.50 12.32
CA LEU A 142 7.02 3.68 10.94
C LEU A 142 8.44 4.27 10.82
N ARG A 143 9.10 4.57 11.95
CA ARG A 143 10.49 5.03 11.98
C ARG A 143 11.48 3.86 11.92
N VAL A 144 11.03 2.67 12.29
CA VAL A 144 11.85 1.46 12.30
C VAL A 144 12.05 1.00 10.85
N TYR A 145 13.28 1.03 10.38
CA TYR A 145 13.68 0.58 9.05
C TYR A 145 14.43 -0.77 9.13
N ALA A 146 14.60 -1.43 8.00
CA ALA A 146 15.15 -2.79 7.94
C ALA A 146 16.54 -2.91 8.60
N GLY A 147 17.38 -1.87 8.51
CA GLY A 147 18.71 -1.83 9.15
C GLY A 147 18.70 -1.32 10.60
N ASP A 148 17.52 -1.15 11.24
CA ASP A 148 17.46 -0.71 12.63
C ASP A 148 18.06 -1.77 13.56
N PRO A 149 18.98 -1.41 14.47
CA PRO A 149 19.61 -2.36 15.39
C PRO A 149 18.61 -3.17 16.24
N THR A 150 17.43 -2.63 16.50
CA THR A 150 16.37 -3.32 17.26
C THR A 150 15.75 -4.49 16.51
N ILE A 151 15.86 -4.52 15.19
CA ILE A 151 15.42 -5.64 14.35
C ILE A 151 16.43 -6.79 14.42
N GLY A 152 17.73 -6.47 14.45
CA GLY A 152 18.81 -7.46 14.46
C GLY A 152 19.10 -8.04 13.07
N VAL A 153 18.86 -7.26 12.02
CA VAL A 153 19.19 -7.65 10.64
C VAL A 153 20.69 -7.56 10.39
N ILE A 154 21.24 -8.56 9.72
CA ILE A 154 22.62 -8.57 9.23
C ILE A 154 22.69 -7.64 8.01
N ILE A 155 23.42 -6.56 8.11
CA ILE A 155 23.64 -5.62 7.00
C ILE A 155 24.63 -6.29 6.03
N ASP A 156 24.38 -6.15 4.73
CA ASP A 156 25.18 -6.76 3.66
C ASP A 156 25.23 -8.30 3.75
N ALA A 157 24.08 -8.94 3.93
CA ALA A 157 23.95 -10.39 3.89
C ALA A 157 24.66 -10.97 2.66
N ALA A 158 25.61 -11.88 2.90
CA ALA A 158 26.49 -12.40 1.87
C ALA A 158 25.99 -13.71 1.23
N ASN A 159 24.94 -14.30 1.79
CA ASN A 159 24.42 -15.60 1.37
C ASN A 159 22.94 -15.75 1.74
N GLU A 160 22.31 -16.79 1.17
CA GLU A 160 20.89 -17.08 1.36
C GLU A 160 20.53 -17.40 2.83
N GLU A 161 21.43 -17.99 3.60
CA GLU A 161 21.19 -18.31 5.01
C GLU A 161 21.05 -17.02 5.85
N GLU A 162 21.90 -16.03 5.61
CA GLU A 162 21.84 -14.72 6.25
C GLU A 162 20.58 -13.95 5.82
N ASP A 163 20.20 -14.06 4.55
CA ASP A 163 18.93 -13.46 4.05
C ASP A 163 17.71 -14.07 4.71
N LEU A 164 17.67 -15.40 4.85
CA LEU A 164 16.58 -16.07 5.56
C LEU A 164 16.57 -15.73 7.06
N ALA A 165 17.73 -15.56 7.67
CA ALA A 165 17.85 -15.10 9.05
C ALA A 165 17.30 -13.67 9.21
N ASN A 166 17.57 -12.78 8.25
CA ASN A 166 17.06 -11.43 8.20
C ASN A 166 15.53 -11.40 8.06
N ASP A 167 14.97 -12.21 7.17
CA ASP A 167 13.52 -12.33 7.01
C ASP A 167 12.87 -12.81 8.31
N LYS A 168 13.47 -13.79 8.97
CA LYS A 168 12.98 -14.30 10.25
C LYS A 168 13.04 -13.22 11.34
N ALA A 169 14.10 -12.43 11.40
CA ALA A 169 14.24 -11.32 12.34
C ALA A 169 13.17 -10.26 12.14
N LEU A 170 12.89 -9.90 10.88
CA LEU A 170 11.80 -8.97 10.52
C LEU A 170 10.43 -9.55 10.90
N HIS A 171 10.13 -10.79 10.51
CA HIS A 171 8.85 -11.44 10.80
C HIS A 171 8.57 -11.53 12.30
N ASN A 172 9.59 -11.80 13.14
CA ASN A 172 9.45 -11.84 14.59
C ASN A 172 9.04 -10.49 15.19
N ARG A 173 9.20 -9.39 14.46
CA ARG A 173 8.79 -8.04 14.82
C ARG A 173 7.55 -7.56 14.08
N GLY A 174 6.92 -8.43 13.28
CA GLY A 174 5.74 -8.09 12.48
C GLY A 174 6.04 -7.29 11.21
N TYR A 175 7.31 -7.24 10.79
CA TYR A 175 7.73 -6.57 9.56
C TYR A 175 8.03 -7.58 8.46
N MET A 176 8.01 -7.11 7.23
CA MET A 176 8.45 -7.86 6.05
C MET A 176 9.22 -6.92 5.13
N ARG A 177 10.20 -7.45 4.42
CA ARG A 177 10.80 -6.68 3.33
C ARG A 177 9.77 -6.40 2.25
N GLY A 178 9.78 -5.18 1.71
CA GLY A 178 9.06 -4.87 0.49
C GLY A 178 9.57 -5.77 -0.64
N MET A 179 8.72 -6.11 -1.58
CA MET A 179 9.20 -6.76 -2.80
C MET A 179 9.84 -5.66 -3.65
N ASP A 180 11.07 -5.90 -4.08
CA ASP A 180 11.70 -5.09 -5.11
C ASP A 180 10.83 -5.15 -6.36
N SER A 181 10.52 -3.99 -6.90
CA SER A 181 9.70 -3.82 -8.10
C SER A 181 10.52 -4.03 -9.36
#